data_43e183ef37446aae9fbe87eda5baee25
#
_entry.id   43e183ef37446aae9fbe87eda5baee25
#
_cell.length_a   1.000
_cell.length_b   1.000
_cell.length_c   1.000
_cell.angle_alpha   90.00
_cell.angle_beta   90.00
_cell.angle_gamma   90.00
#
_symmetry.space_group_name_H-M   'P 1'
#
loop_
_entity.id
_entity.type
_entity.pdbx_description
1 polymer ?
#
loop_
_entity_poly.entity_id
_entity_poly.type
_entity_poly.pdbx_seq_one_letter_code
_entity_poly.pdbx_strand_id
1 'polypeptide(L)'
;SDEELMRLSEPIRYDDIKFETETYRAGKKHIKKTRYKDNPFGKIVGRHDGAQFYTIGQRKGLNIGGHKDSIFVIATDVPRNIIYVGEGHTHKGLSRSCLRIASQDIHWIRTDLAMADGEIRRYRVRIRYRQPLHDAFLIKRPNGIFILFDIPQRGISDGQFAAWYSADDEMLGSGVY
;
A
#
# COMPACT_ATOMS: atom_id res chain seq x y z
N SER A 1 7.95 -16.79 -9.13
CA SER A 1 9.35 -16.33 -9.24
C SER A 1 9.61 -15.19 -8.25
N ASP A 2 10.89 -14.89 -7.97
CA ASP A 2 11.27 -13.79 -7.07
C ASP A 2 10.89 -12.43 -7.66
N GLU A 3 10.94 -12.27 -8.98
CA GLU A 3 10.47 -11.06 -9.68
C GLU A 3 8.97 -10.83 -9.46
N GLU A 4 8.19 -11.90 -9.48
CA GLU A 4 6.75 -11.81 -9.23
C GLU A 4 6.45 -11.47 -7.77
N LEU A 5 7.18 -12.04 -6.82
CA LEU A 5 7.07 -11.68 -5.40
C LEU A 5 7.38 -10.19 -5.18
N MET A 6 8.44 -9.68 -5.79
CA MET A 6 8.78 -8.26 -5.74
C MET A 6 7.64 -7.42 -6.30
N ARG A 7 7.16 -7.72 -7.51
CA ARG A 7 6.06 -7.01 -8.15
C ARG A 7 4.76 -7.01 -7.31
N LEU A 8 4.42 -8.15 -6.70
CA LEU A 8 3.21 -8.29 -5.87
C LEU A 8 3.34 -7.58 -4.51
N SER A 9 4.57 -7.43 -3.99
CA SER A 9 4.82 -6.77 -2.71
C SER A 9 4.94 -5.25 -2.82
N GLU A 10 5.14 -4.71 -4.02
CA GLU A 10 5.21 -3.27 -4.25
C GLU A 10 3.81 -2.64 -4.30
N PRO A 11 3.65 -1.40 -3.82
CA PRO A 11 2.44 -0.62 -4.05
C PRO A 11 2.21 -0.45 -5.55
N ILE A 12 0.94 -0.39 -5.95
CA ILE A 12 0.60 -0.03 -7.33
C ILE A 12 1.12 1.39 -7.58
N ARG A 13 2.02 1.53 -8.55
CA ARG A 13 2.53 2.82 -8.96
C ARG A 13 1.59 3.45 -9.99
N TYR A 14 1.27 4.72 -9.75
CA TYR A 14 0.45 5.54 -10.65
C TYR A 14 1.29 6.69 -11.24
N ASP A 15 2.62 6.48 -11.38
CA ASP A 15 3.62 7.52 -11.65
C ASP A 15 3.75 7.89 -13.13
N ASP A 16 3.19 7.13 -14.05
CA ASP A 16 3.27 7.41 -15.50
C ASP A 16 2.42 8.61 -15.94
N ILE A 17 1.99 9.42 -14.95
CA ILE A 17 1.25 10.64 -15.20
C ILE A 17 2.22 11.73 -15.65
N LYS A 18 2.24 12.02 -16.94
CA LYS A 18 2.95 13.18 -17.49
C LYS A 18 2.14 14.44 -17.15
N PHE A 19 2.73 15.32 -16.33
CA PHE A 19 2.17 16.63 -16.02
C PHE A 19 2.70 17.66 -17.02
N GLU A 20 1.83 18.37 -17.73
CA GLU A 20 2.18 19.60 -18.42
C GLU A 20 1.78 20.79 -17.54
N THR A 21 2.75 21.63 -17.18
CA THR A 21 2.49 22.84 -16.39
C THR A 21 2.39 24.03 -17.37
N GLU A 22 1.18 24.55 -17.52
CA GLU A 22 0.97 25.81 -18.24
C GLU A 22 1.04 26.98 -17.26
N THR A 23 1.85 27.98 -17.59
CA THR A 23 1.86 29.25 -16.86
C THR A 23 1.06 30.26 -17.66
N TYR A 24 0.01 30.79 -17.08
CA TYR A 24 -0.76 31.87 -17.70
C TYR A 24 -0.81 33.09 -16.80
N ARG A 25 -0.99 34.24 -17.44
CA ARG A 25 -1.03 35.54 -16.78
C ARG A 25 -2.46 35.90 -16.46
N ALA A 26 -2.76 36.05 -15.16
CA ALA A 26 -4.04 36.58 -14.70
C ALA A 26 -3.79 37.94 -14.01
N GLY A 27 -3.97 39.01 -14.73
CA GLY A 27 -3.62 40.36 -14.27
C GLY A 27 -2.11 40.55 -14.04
N LYS A 28 -1.72 40.97 -12.83
CA LYS A 28 -0.30 41.15 -12.40
C LYS A 28 0.31 39.86 -11.83
N LYS A 29 -0.44 38.76 -11.69
CA LYS A 29 0.06 37.50 -11.09
C LYS A 29 0.24 36.45 -12.17
N HIS A 30 1.36 35.72 -12.09
CA HIS A 30 1.58 34.51 -12.88
C HIS A 30 0.98 33.31 -12.10
N ILE A 31 0.01 32.66 -12.67
CA ILE A 31 -0.63 31.48 -12.09
C ILE A 31 -0.14 30.26 -12.87
N LYS A 32 0.47 29.30 -12.19
CA LYS A 32 0.81 28.00 -12.76
C LYS A 32 -0.42 27.12 -12.71
N LYS A 33 -0.91 26.68 -13.84
CA LYS A 33 -1.96 25.68 -13.92
C LYS A 33 -1.36 24.39 -14.48
N THR A 34 -1.39 23.34 -13.69
CA THR A 34 -0.98 22.02 -14.14
C THR A 34 -2.13 21.41 -14.94
N ARG A 35 -1.93 21.15 -16.22
CA ARG A 35 -2.83 20.36 -17.05
C ARG A 35 -2.35 18.92 -17.10
N TYR A 36 -3.27 18.00 -16.91
CA TYR A 36 -3.03 16.58 -17.12
C TYR A 36 -3.43 16.24 -18.55
N LYS A 37 -2.44 15.91 -19.38
CA LYS A 37 -2.69 15.49 -20.75
C LYS A 37 -2.73 13.98 -20.77
N ASP A 38 -3.86 13.42 -21.23
CA ASP A 38 -4.06 11.99 -21.46
C ASP A 38 -3.66 11.08 -20.30
N ASN A 39 -4.22 11.36 -19.10
CA ASN A 39 -4.04 10.50 -17.96
C ASN A 39 -4.95 9.26 -18.05
N PRO A 40 -4.42 8.06 -18.37
CA PRO A 40 -5.24 6.85 -18.42
C PRO A 40 -5.75 6.44 -17.03
N PHE A 41 -5.24 7.04 -15.95
CA PHE A 41 -5.59 6.71 -14.56
C PHE A 41 -6.58 7.69 -13.91
N GLY A 42 -6.98 8.75 -14.58
CA GLY A 42 -8.04 9.60 -14.06
C GLY A 42 -7.87 11.11 -14.24
N LYS A 43 -8.72 11.86 -13.58
CA LYS A 43 -8.80 13.33 -13.57
C LYS A 43 -8.59 13.84 -12.15
N ILE A 44 -8.22 15.12 -12.01
CA ILE A 44 -8.23 15.79 -10.71
C ILE A 44 -9.68 15.88 -10.21
N VAL A 45 -9.92 15.32 -9.03
CA VAL A 45 -11.23 15.27 -8.39
C VAL A 45 -11.31 16.11 -7.12
N GLY A 46 -10.19 16.61 -6.62
CA GLY A 46 -10.15 17.42 -5.40
C GLY A 46 -8.77 18.00 -5.10
N ARG A 47 -8.67 18.66 -3.95
CA ARG A 47 -7.44 19.20 -3.37
C ARG A 47 -7.35 18.78 -1.90
N HIS A 48 -6.14 18.71 -1.38
CA HIS A 48 -5.85 18.35 0.02
C HIS A 48 -4.64 19.14 0.54
N ASP A 49 -4.44 19.14 1.85
CA ASP A 49 -3.41 19.94 2.51
C ASP A 49 -2.06 19.23 2.67
N GLY A 50 -2.02 17.91 2.43
CA GLY A 50 -0.77 17.14 2.49
C GLY A 50 -1.02 15.63 2.31
N ALA A 51 -0.31 14.98 1.39
CA ALA A 51 -0.47 13.56 1.10
C ALA A 51 -0.10 12.66 2.29
N GLN A 52 0.81 13.13 3.16
CA GLN A 52 1.24 12.42 4.37
C GLN A 52 0.13 12.22 5.41
N PHE A 53 -0.97 12.98 5.32
CA PHE A 53 -2.10 12.85 6.25
C PHE A 53 -3.10 11.78 5.84
N TYR A 54 -2.88 11.13 4.70
CA TYR A 54 -3.81 10.15 4.14
C TYR A 54 -3.22 8.75 4.12
N THR A 55 -4.08 7.78 4.40
CA THR A 55 -3.72 6.35 4.43
C THR A 55 -4.52 5.58 3.39
N ILE A 56 -3.93 4.55 2.79
CA ILE A 56 -4.62 3.68 1.82
C ILE A 56 -5.87 3.06 2.47
N GLY A 57 -6.99 3.16 1.76
CA GLY A 57 -8.30 2.71 2.22
C GLY A 57 -9.09 3.77 3.01
N GLN A 58 -8.52 4.94 3.27
CA GLN A 58 -9.22 6.05 3.93
C GLN A 58 -10.30 6.61 3.00
N ARG A 59 -11.48 6.85 3.58
CA ARG A 59 -12.63 7.50 2.94
C ARG A 59 -12.92 8.88 3.55
N LYS A 60 -12.86 8.95 4.89
CA LYS A 60 -13.21 10.17 5.63
C LYS A 60 -12.18 11.27 5.37
N GLY A 61 -12.66 12.51 5.25
CA GLY A 61 -11.78 13.68 5.07
C GLY A 61 -11.38 13.97 3.62
N LEU A 62 -11.79 13.16 2.64
CA LEU A 62 -11.52 13.44 1.22
C LEU A 62 -12.37 14.59 0.66
N ASN A 63 -13.58 14.79 1.19
CA ASN A 63 -14.53 15.83 0.76
C ASN A 63 -14.80 15.83 -0.76
N ILE A 64 -14.76 14.64 -1.39
CA ILE A 64 -15.02 14.45 -2.80
C ILE A 64 -16.47 13.97 -2.97
N GLY A 65 -17.27 14.76 -3.68
CA GLY A 65 -18.67 14.46 -3.99
C GLY A 65 -18.91 14.22 -5.48
N GLY A 66 -20.17 13.92 -5.84
CA GLY A 66 -20.59 13.76 -7.25
C GLY A 66 -20.23 12.40 -7.88
N HIS A 67 -19.88 11.41 -7.09
CA HIS A 67 -19.60 10.04 -7.52
C HIS A 67 -20.74 9.09 -7.12
N LYS A 68 -20.93 8.03 -7.91
CA LYS A 68 -21.97 7.02 -7.67
C LYS A 68 -21.67 6.21 -6.44
N ASP A 69 -20.41 5.82 -6.26
CA ASP A 69 -19.92 5.02 -5.15
C ASP A 69 -18.94 5.80 -4.27
N SER A 70 -18.64 5.27 -3.11
CA SER A 70 -17.69 5.88 -2.17
C SER A 70 -16.29 5.93 -2.76
N ILE A 71 -15.60 7.05 -2.53
CA ILE A 71 -14.21 7.27 -2.95
C ILE A 71 -13.26 6.89 -1.81
N PHE A 72 -12.17 6.24 -2.15
CA PHE A 72 -11.12 5.79 -1.22
C PHE A 72 -9.74 6.18 -1.71
N VAL A 73 -8.83 6.45 -0.80
CA VAL A 73 -7.40 6.57 -1.10
C VAL A 73 -6.86 5.20 -1.52
N ILE A 74 -6.21 5.12 -2.68
CA ILE A 74 -5.63 3.89 -3.23
C ILE A 74 -4.11 3.94 -3.31
N ALA A 75 -3.52 5.14 -3.34
CA ALA A 75 -2.09 5.36 -3.21
C ALA A 75 -1.79 6.78 -2.75
N THR A 76 -0.59 6.99 -2.19
CA THR A 76 -0.07 8.30 -1.81
C THR A 76 1.33 8.50 -2.40
N ASP A 77 1.59 9.68 -2.91
CA ASP A 77 2.90 10.14 -3.36
C ASP A 77 3.27 11.38 -2.54
N VAL A 78 3.92 11.14 -1.42
CA VAL A 78 4.26 12.20 -0.47
C VAL A 78 5.25 13.21 -1.08
N PRO A 79 6.31 12.79 -1.79
CA PRO A 79 7.25 13.73 -2.43
C PRO A 79 6.58 14.69 -3.42
N ARG A 80 5.60 14.22 -4.20
CA ARG A 80 4.86 15.06 -5.16
C ARG A 80 3.61 15.68 -4.57
N ASN A 81 3.28 15.38 -3.31
CA ASN A 81 2.06 15.80 -2.64
C ASN A 81 0.79 15.43 -3.42
N ILE A 82 0.69 14.17 -3.85
CA ILE A 82 -0.44 13.64 -4.61
C ILE A 82 -1.07 12.47 -3.85
N ILE A 83 -2.39 12.45 -3.79
CA ILE A 83 -3.16 11.26 -3.40
C ILE A 83 -3.93 10.73 -4.61
N TYR A 84 -3.88 9.44 -4.79
CA TYR A 84 -4.66 8.74 -5.80
C TYR A 84 -5.90 8.17 -5.15
N VAL A 85 -7.04 8.37 -5.78
CA VAL A 85 -8.32 7.90 -5.25
C VAL A 85 -9.04 7.03 -6.26
N GLY A 86 -9.78 6.05 -5.76
CA GLY A 86 -10.56 5.12 -6.56
C GLY A 86 -11.98 5.00 -6.05
N GLU A 87 -12.93 4.81 -6.96
CA GLU A 87 -14.34 4.67 -6.66
C GLU A 87 -14.70 3.21 -6.39
N GLY A 88 -15.53 2.98 -5.38
CA GLY A 88 -16.07 1.68 -5.02
C GLY A 88 -15.22 0.89 -4.02
N HIS A 89 -15.90 0.09 -3.20
CA HIS A 89 -15.29 -0.74 -2.15
C HIS A 89 -14.42 -1.87 -2.70
N THR A 90 -14.61 -2.27 -3.94
CA THR A 90 -13.92 -3.38 -4.62
C THR A 90 -12.80 -2.92 -5.54
N HIS A 91 -12.44 -1.61 -5.49
CA HIS A 91 -11.37 -1.10 -6.33
C HIS A 91 -10.06 -1.86 -6.09
N LYS A 92 -9.42 -2.33 -7.17
CA LYS A 92 -8.22 -3.18 -7.12
C LYS A 92 -7.06 -2.54 -6.33
N GLY A 93 -6.92 -1.22 -6.37
CA GLY A 93 -5.91 -0.47 -5.62
C GLY A 93 -6.06 -0.51 -4.10
N LEU A 94 -7.19 -1.02 -3.59
CA LEU A 94 -7.44 -1.12 -2.15
C LEU A 94 -6.83 -2.36 -1.50
N SER A 95 -6.49 -3.38 -2.26
CA SER A 95 -6.04 -4.66 -1.72
C SER A 95 -4.79 -5.16 -2.43
N ARG A 96 -3.88 -5.77 -1.68
CA ARG A 96 -2.67 -6.44 -2.18
C ARG A 96 -2.61 -7.87 -1.66
N SER A 97 -2.04 -8.76 -2.47
CA SER A 97 -1.86 -10.17 -2.11
C SER A 97 -0.55 -10.42 -1.38
N CYS A 98 0.41 -9.52 -1.48
CA CYS A 98 1.73 -9.70 -0.92
C CYS A 98 2.24 -8.41 -0.26
N LEU A 99 3.05 -8.57 0.78
CA LEU A 99 3.88 -7.52 1.36
C LEU A 99 5.30 -8.04 1.59
N ARG A 100 6.27 -7.15 1.74
CA ARG A 100 7.66 -7.50 2.05
C ARG A 100 8.09 -6.80 3.32
N ILE A 101 8.76 -7.55 4.20
CA ILE A 101 9.47 -7.04 5.38
C ILE A 101 10.96 -7.15 5.07
N ALA A 102 11.70 -6.05 5.15
CA ALA A 102 13.12 -6.05 4.90
C ALA A 102 13.88 -6.83 6.01
N SER A 103 15.04 -7.39 5.69
CA SER A 103 15.75 -8.31 6.60
C SER A 103 16.06 -7.68 7.96
N GLN A 104 16.38 -6.39 8.00
CA GLN A 104 16.67 -5.65 9.24
C GLN A 104 15.43 -5.37 10.10
N ASP A 105 14.24 -5.47 9.53
CA ASP A 105 12.96 -5.17 10.20
C ASP A 105 12.23 -6.43 10.68
N ILE A 106 12.85 -7.61 10.48
CA ILE A 106 12.32 -8.90 10.93
C ILE A 106 12.70 -9.13 12.38
N HIS A 107 11.71 -9.43 13.21
CA HIS A 107 11.92 -9.84 14.60
C HIS A 107 11.27 -11.21 14.86
N TRP A 108 12.07 -12.21 15.24
CA TRP A 108 11.60 -13.51 15.69
C TRP A 108 11.55 -13.56 17.21
N ILE A 109 10.36 -13.80 17.77
CA ILE A 109 10.17 -14.11 19.19
C ILE A 109 10.68 -15.54 19.47
N ARG A 110 10.26 -16.47 18.60
CA ARG A 110 10.74 -17.86 18.58
C ARG A 110 11.95 -17.95 17.65
N THR A 111 13.11 -17.63 18.18
CA THR A 111 14.37 -17.65 17.41
C THR A 111 14.75 -19.06 16.93
N ASP A 112 14.31 -20.08 17.63
CA ASP A 112 14.44 -21.49 17.26
C ASP A 112 13.63 -21.86 15.99
N LEU A 113 12.61 -21.07 15.65
CA LEU A 113 11.79 -21.20 14.46
C LEU A 113 12.15 -20.20 13.37
N ALA A 114 13.22 -19.43 13.54
CA ALA A 114 13.64 -18.48 12.51
C ALA A 114 13.88 -19.18 11.17
N MET A 115 13.47 -18.52 10.10
CA MET A 115 13.55 -19.08 8.75
C MET A 115 14.90 -18.81 8.10
N ALA A 116 15.47 -19.83 7.47
CA ALA A 116 16.63 -19.70 6.61
C ALA A 116 16.22 -19.23 5.20
N ASP A 117 17.18 -18.63 4.47
CA ASP A 117 16.95 -18.21 3.09
C ASP A 117 16.51 -19.39 2.21
N GLY A 118 15.50 -19.15 1.39
CA GLY A 118 14.87 -20.15 0.53
C GLY A 118 13.68 -20.89 1.15
N GLU A 119 13.51 -20.83 2.48
CA GLU A 119 12.39 -21.52 3.12
C GLU A 119 11.05 -20.86 2.80
N ILE A 120 10.03 -21.71 2.76
CA ILE A 120 8.62 -21.34 2.59
C ILE A 120 7.85 -22.03 3.70
N ARG A 121 7.14 -21.30 4.53
CA ARG A 121 6.30 -21.85 5.59
C ARG A 121 4.93 -21.20 5.59
N ARG A 122 3.92 -21.97 5.99
CA ARG A 122 2.56 -21.49 6.12
C ARG A 122 2.30 -21.09 7.57
N TYR A 123 1.82 -19.85 7.74
CA TYR A 123 1.47 -19.29 9.03
C TYR A 123 0.17 -18.50 8.93
N ARG A 124 -0.41 -18.17 10.10
CA ARG A 124 -1.49 -17.20 10.19
C ARG A 124 -0.92 -15.83 10.46
N VAL A 125 -1.37 -14.82 9.75
CA VAL A 125 -0.81 -13.47 9.77
C VAL A 125 -1.90 -12.44 10.01
N ARG A 126 -1.59 -11.40 10.80
CA ARG A 126 -2.37 -10.16 10.85
C ARG A 126 -1.48 -8.96 10.57
N ILE A 127 -2.04 -7.96 9.90
CA ILE A 127 -1.38 -6.70 9.57
C ILE A 127 -1.96 -5.52 10.35
N ARG A 128 -2.90 -5.78 11.25
CA ARG A 128 -3.51 -4.81 12.17
C ARG A 128 -3.98 -5.49 13.43
N TYR A 129 -3.89 -4.79 14.56
CA TYR A 129 -4.21 -5.34 15.88
C TYR A 129 -5.60 -5.97 15.99
N ARG A 130 -6.63 -5.32 15.41
CA ARG A 130 -8.03 -5.81 15.51
C ARG A 130 -8.47 -6.67 14.31
N GLN A 131 -7.56 -7.03 13.43
CA GLN A 131 -7.85 -7.88 12.28
C GLN A 131 -7.83 -9.35 12.70
N PRO A 132 -8.72 -10.21 12.15
CA PRO A 132 -8.57 -11.65 12.30
C PRO A 132 -7.26 -12.13 11.66
N LEU A 133 -6.80 -13.30 12.08
CA LEU A 133 -5.67 -13.97 11.48
C LEU A 133 -6.06 -14.49 10.08
N HIS A 134 -5.19 -14.28 9.10
CA HIS A 134 -5.35 -14.74 7.74
C HIS A 134 -4.24 -15.72 7.36
N ASP A 135 -4.59 -16.77 6.63
CA ASP A 135 -3.60 -17.71 6.12
C ASP A 135 -2.70 -17.05 5.08
N ALA A 136 -1.40 -17.29 5.21
CA ALA A 136 -0.39 -16.76 4.32
C ALA A 136 0.83 -17.67 4.25
N PHE A 137 1.55 -17.59 3.15
CA PHE A 137 2.91 -18.14 3.03
C PHE A 137 3.93 -17.07 3.41
N LEU A 138 4.82 -17.39 4.34
CA LEU A 138 6.04 -16.65 4.57
C LEU A 138 7.14 -17.26 3.69
N ILE A 139 7.74 -16.43 2.86
CA ILE A 139 8.76 -16.82 1.89
C ILE A 139 10.02 -16.03 2.22
N LYS A 140 11.02 -16.71 2.81
CA LYS A 140 12.28 -16.08 3.20
C LYS A 140 13.23 -15.98 2.00
N ARG A 141 13.76 -14.77 1.80
CA ARG A 141 14.79 -14.46 0.79
C ARG A 141 15.90 -13.62 1.44
N PRO A 142 17.08 -13.50 0.82
CA PRO A 142 18.19 -12.71 1.37
C PRO A 142 17.81 -11.26 1.70
N ASN A 143 16.89 -10.67 0.92
CA ASN A 143 16.44 -9.28 1.08
C ASN A 143 15.22 -9.11 1.99
N GLY A 144 14.75 -10.18 2.67
CA GLY A 144 13.64 -10.10 3.60
C GLY A 144 12.70 -11.29 3.62
N ILE A 145 11.53 -11.09 4.23
CA ILE A 145 10.42 -12.04 4.20
C ILE A 145 9.30 -11.44 3.34
N PHE A 146 8.83 -12.23 2.37
CA PHE A 146 7.59 -11.95 1.65
C PHE A 146 6.44 -12.69 2.32
N ILE A 147 5.35 -11.99 2.56
CA ILE A 147 4.12 -12.56 3.10
C ILE A 147 3.08 -12.56 1.99
N LEU A 148 2.79 -13.76 1.45
CA LEU A 148 1.83 -13.98 0.38
C LEU A 148 0.54 -14.51 0.97
N PHE A 149 -0.51 -13.70 0.98
CA PHE A 149 -1.82 -14.02 1.54
C PHE A 149 -2.66 -14.84 0.56
N ASP A 150 -3.41 -15.81 1.07
CA ASP A 150 -4.41 -16.57 0.29
C ASP A 150 -5.52 -15.66 -0.23
N ILE A 151 -5.90 -14.66 0.58
CA ILE A 151 -6.92 -13.65 0.24
C ILE A 151 -6.27 -12.27 0.30
N PRO A 152 -6.36 -11.45 -0.76
CA PRO A 152 -5.78 -10.11 -0.77
C PRO A 152 -6.21 -9.27 0.43
N GLN A 153 -5.24 -8.62 1.07
CA GLN A 153 -5.46 -7.81 2.25
C GLN A 153 -5.68 -6.34 1.88
N ARG A 154 -6.71 -5.73 2.47
CA ARG A 154 -7.07 -4.34 2.22
C ARG A 154 -6.21 -3.38 3.04
N GLY A 155 -5.77 -2.29 2.39
CA GLY A 155 -5.12 -1.15 3.05
C GLY A 155 -3.74 -1.48 3.58
N ILE A 156 -2.95 -2.29 2.88
CA ILE A 156 -1.52 -2.45 3.14
C ILE A 156 -0.85 -1.10 2.87
N SER A 157 -0.29 -0.50 3.93
CA SER A 157 0.40 0.80 3.89
C SER A 157 1.76 0.67 4.56
N ASP A 158 2.79 1.21 3.93
CA ASP A 158 4.16 1.13 4.44
C ASP A 158 4.29 1.73 5.85
N GLY A 159 5.20 1.18 6.64
CA GLY A 159 5.43 1.59 8.02
C GLY A 159 4.49 0.94 9.05
N GLN A 160 3.67 -0.01 8.65
CA GLN A 160 2.84 -0.81 9.57
C GLN A 160 3.49 -2.15 9.90
N PHE A 161 2.97 -2.82 10.95
CA PHE A 161 3.47 -4.11 11.40
C PHE A 161 2.66 -5.26 10.83
N ALA A 162 3.34 -6.33 10.43
CA ALA A 162 2.76 -7.65 10.28
C ALA A 162 3.27 -8.57 11.40
N ALA A 163 2.40 -9.40 11.94
CA ALA A 163 2.74 -10.41 12.93
C ALA A 163 2.25 -11.78 12.46
N TRP A 164 3.06 -12.81 12.66
CA TRP A 164 2.74 -14.19 12.26
C TRP A 164 2.68 -15.11 13.46
N TYR A 165 1.81 -16.09 13.35
CA TYR A 165 1.37 -16.97 14.43
C TYR A 165 1.41 -18.43 13.99
N SER A 166 1.66 -19.32 14.94
CA SER A 166 1.48 -20.77 14.77
C SER A 166 0.01 -21.15 14.58
N ALA A 167 -0.24 -22.43 14.33
CA ALA A 167 -1.58 -23.00 14.32
C ALA A 167 -2.31 -22.86 15.67
N ASP A 168 -1.55 -22.84 16.77
CA ASP A 168 -2.06 -22.75 18.14
C ASP A 168 -2.14 -21.30 18.65
N ASP A 169 -2.14 -20.30 17.76
CA ASP A 169 -2.18 -18.87 18.08
C ASP A 169 -0.98 -18.33 18.88
N GLU A 170 0.14 -19.05 18.94
CA GLU A 170 1.40 -18.52 19.47
C GLU A 170 1.99 -17.50 18.50
N MET A 171 2.30 -16.30 18.98
CA MET A 171 3.01 -15.29 18.17
C MET A 171 4.48 -15.69 18.01
N LEU A 172 4.90 -15.90 16.77
CA LEU A 172 6.24 -16.38 16.44
C LEU A 172 7.21 -15.24 16.10
N GLY A 173 6.68 -14.17 15.55
CA GLY A 173 7.48 -13.01 15.16
C GLY A 173 6.65 -11.91 14.51
N SER A 174 7.33 -10.83 14.17
CA SER A 174 6.76 -9.65 13.53
C SER A 174 7.78 -8.88 12.71
N GLY A 175 7.31 -7.89 11.96
CA GLY A 175 8.18 -6.93 11.29
C GLY A 175 7.42 -5.77 10.69
N VAL A 176 8.15 -4.70 10.38
CA VAL A 176 7.63 -3.51 9.70
C VAL A 176 7.71 -3.71 8.19
N TYR A 177 6.62 -3.41 7.48
CA TYR A 177 6.55 -3.51 6.02
C TYR A 177 6.33 -2.19 5.32
#